data_977cbc1472af9ac4cd1fe2eca5d59a78
#
_entry.id   977cbc1472af9ac4cd1fe2eca5d59a78
#
_cell.length_a   1.000
_cell.length_b   1.000
_cell.length_c   1.000
_cell.angle_alpha   90.00
_cell.angle_beta   90.00
_cell.angle_gamma   90.00
#
_symmetry.space_group_name_H-M   'P 1'
#
loop_
_entity.id
_entity.type
_entity.pdbx_description
1 polymer ?
#
loop_
_entity_poly.entity_id
_entity_poly.type
_entity_poly.pdbx_seq_one_letter_code
_entity_poly.pdbx_strand_id
1 'polypeptide(L)'
;MKAGDAAREVVKMSGKRSLVYGVGVNDWVGNISVGGKMIMEYYLWQDMLKRCFSEKYKQKKPTYKDVTCSKEWLSMTSFIEDVSQMKGYGVKGWQLDKDILVKGNKLYSKDTCCFVPSEVNNLLTKRDNARGEYPVGVHFDKYAGKFMAKLKINGKTKFLGRFNSPEEAFFAYKTAKEAYIKVVAQKWKDLLDEWVFQALMSYEVAIDD
;
A
#
# COMPACT_ATOMS: atom_id res chain seq x y z
N MET A 1 -20.37 14.58 -11.76
CA MET A 1 -20.85 13.25 -12.18
C MET A 1 -20.30 12.22 -11.20
N LYS A 2 -21.15 11.37 -10.64
CA LYS A 2 -20.69 10.29 -9.74
C LYS A 2 -20.00 9.20 -10.58
N ALA A 3 -18.96 8.56 -10.04
CA ALA A 3 -18.19 7.51 -10.74
C ALA A 3 -19.08 6.41 -11.36
N GLY A 4 -20.28 6.16 -10.79
CA GLY A 4 -21.24 5.22 -11.31
C GLY A 4 -21.94 5.62 -12.62
N ASP A 5 -21.97 6.91 -12.97
CA ASP A 5 -22.64 7.38 -14.19
C ASP A 5 -21.73 7.18 -15.41
N ALA A 6 -20.43 7.43 -15.28
CA ALA A 6 -19.45 7.16 -16.34
C ALA A 6 -19.33 5.65 -16.65
N ALA A 7 -19.35 4.80 -15.61
CA ALA A 7 -19.33 3.34 -15.77
C ALA A 7 -20.58 2.79 -16.47
N ARG A 8 -21.76 3.39 -16.22
CA ARG A 8 -23.02 3.00 -16.90
C ARG A 8 -23.03 3.35 -18.39
N GLU A 9 -22.35 4.40 -18.78
CA GLU A 9 -22.24 4.82 -20.18
C GLU A 9 -21.35 3.87 -21.00
N VAL A 10 -20.23 3.43 -20.42
CA VAL A 10 -19.30 2.45 -21.03
C VAL A 10 -19.95 1.06 -21.14
N VAL A 11 -20.77 0.64 -20.17
CA VAL A 11 -21.48 -0.67 -20.19
C VAL A 11 -22.53 -0.72 -21.29
N LYS A 12 -23.15 0.40 -21.67
CA LYS A 12 -24.07 0.45 -22.83
C LYS A 12 -23.35 0.14 -24.15
N MET A 13 -22.06 0.38 -24.24
CA MET A 13 -21.23 0.12 -25.44
C MET A 13 -20.66 -1.30 -25.50
N SER A 14 -20.50 -2.01 -24.38
CA SER A 14 -19.77 -3.29 -24.32
C SER A 14 -20.62 -4.56 -24.08
N GLY A 15 -21.94 -4.47 -24.22
CA GLY A 15 -22.85 -5.63 -24.13
C GLY A 15 -22.65 -6.52 -22.89
N LYS A 16 -23.57 -6.44 -21.92
CA LYS A 16 -23.91 -7.42 -20.84
C LYS A 16 -22.79 -8.00 -19.95
N ARG A 17 -21.61 -7.41 -19.77
CA ARG A 17 -20.69 -7.84 -18.70
C ARG A 17 -21.05 -7.14 -17.39
N SER A 18 -21.19 -7.92 -16.30
CA SER A 18 -21.44 -7.34 -14.96
C SER A 18 -20.24 -6.50 -14.52
N LEU A 19 -20.53 -5.33 -13.93
CA LEU A 19 -19.47 -4.47 -13.39
C LEU A 19 -18.77 -5.13 -12.19
N VAL A 20 -17.45 -5.08 -12.17
CA VAL A 20 -16.65 -5.56 -11.04
C VAL A 20 -16.76 -4.53 -9.90
N TYR A 21 -17.21 -4.96 -8.73
CA TYR A 21 -17.54 -4.08 -7.58
C TYR A 21 -18.49 -2.92 -7.91
N GLY A 22 -19.36 -3.12 -8.92
CA GLY A 22 -20.36 -2.13 -9.32
C GLY A 22 -19.86 -0.96 -10.15
N VAL A 23 -18.54 -0.89 -10.47
CA VAL A 23 -17.91 0.24 -11.17
C VAL A 23 -16.90 -0.18 -12.23
N GLY A 24 -16.15 -1.25 -12.04
CA GLY A 24 -15.06 -1.64 -12.92
C GLY A 24 -15.56 -2.32 -14.19
N VAL A 25 -15.07 -1.91 -15.35
CA VAL A 25 -15.42 -2.45 -16.67
C VAL A 25 -14.30 -3.38 -17.13
N ASN A 26 -14.59 -4.67 -17.28
CA ASN A 26 -13.68 -5.60 -17.92
C ASN A 26 -13.83 -5.50 -19.45
N ASP A 27 -13.08 -4.60 -20.04
CA ASP A 27 -12.98 -4.34 -21.46
C ASP A 27 -11.75 -4.97 -22.11
N TRP A 28 -11.02 -5.80 -21.37
CA TRP A 28 -9.85 -6.54 -21.87
C TRP A 28 -10.24 -7.51 -22.99
N VAL A 29 -9.55 -7.43 -24.12
CA VAL A 29 -9.84 -8.23 -25.32
C VAL A 29 -9.22 -9.64 -25.23
N GLY A 30 -8.16 -9.79 -24.41
CA GLY A 30 -7.48 -11.08 -24.22
C GLY A 30 -8.22 -12.02 -23.26
N ASN A 31 -7.72 -13.25 -23.16
CA ASN A 31 -8.22 -14.21 -22.16
C ASN A 31 -7.86 -13.73 -20.75
N ILE A 32 -8.86 -13.65 -19.87
CA ILE A 32 -8.66 -13.33 -18.44
C ILE A 32 -8.34 -14.57 -17.59
N SER A 33 -8.33 -15.75 -18.20
CA SER A 33 -7.95 -16.99 -17.51
C SER A 33 -7.12 -17.91 -18.43
N VAL A 34 -6.13 -18.56 -17.83
CA VAL A 34 -5.27 -19.55 -18.47
C VAL A 34 -5.19 -20.77 -17.55
N GLY A 35 -5.49 -21.96 -18.08
CA GLY A 35 -5.49 -23.19 -17.29
C GLY A 35 -6.43 -23.17 -16.07
N GLY A 36 -7.59 -22.51 -16.17
CA GLY A 36 -8.56 -22.38 -15.09
C GLY A 36 -8.20 -21.35 -14.00
N LYS A 37 -7.10 -20.63 -14.15
CA LYS A 37 -6.67 -19.55 -13.23
C LYS A 37 -6.76 -18.23 -13.92
N MET A 38 -7.26 -17.21 -13.20
CA MET A 38 -7.24 -15.85 -13.69
C MET A 38 -5.81 -15.35 -13.88
N ILE A 39 -5.60 -14.49 -14.89
CA ILE A 39 -4.32 -13.82 -15.11
C ILE A 39 -3.98 -12.88 -13.96
N MET A 40 -2.69 -12.61 -13.76
CA MET A 40 -2.19 -11.75 -12.69
C MET A 40 -2.82 -10.34 -12.75
N GLU A 41 -2.93 -9.80 -13.93
CA GLU A 41 -3.50 -8.47 -14.22
C GLU A 41 -4.93 -8.34 -13.71
N TYR A 42 -5.76 -9.37 -13.94
CA TYR A 42 -7.13 -9.39 -13.46
C TYR A 42 -7.18 -9.38 -11.92
N TYR A 43 -6.31 -10.16 -11.27
CA TYR A 43 -6.22 -10.16 -9.81
C TYR A 43 -5.76 -8.80 -9.25
N LEU A 44 -4.76 -8.17 -9.85
CA LEU A 44 -4.26 -6.86 -9.43
C LEU A 44 -5.36 -5.79 -9.55
N TRP A 45 -6.02 -5.73 -10.71
CA TRP A 45 -7.10 -4.80 -10.96
C TRP A 45 -8.31 -5.04 -10.04
N GLN A 46 -8.75 -6.28 -9.90
CA GLN A 46 -9.85 -6.65 -9.02
C GLN A 46 -9.54 -6.33 -7.54
N ASP A 47 -8.31 -6.58 -7.09
CA ASP A 47 -7.90 -6.29 -5.71
C ASP A 47 -7.84 -4.79 -5.44
N MET A 48 -7.38 -3.99 -6.40
CA MET A 48 -7.42 -2.53 -6.36
C MET A 48 -8.89 -2.04 -6.26
N LEU A 49 -9.78 -2.50 -7.15
CA LEU A 49 -11.21 -2.15 -7.10
C LEU A 49 -11.89 -2.58 -5.79
N LYS A 50 -11.55 -3.77 -5.27
CA LYS A 50 -12.03 -4.24 -3.96
C LYS A 50 -11.68 -3.27 -2.84
N ARG A 51 -10.44 -2.80 -2.82
CA ARG A 51 -9.97 -1.81 -1.82
C ARG A 51 -10.70 -0.47 -1.95
N CYS A 52 -10.99 -0.06 -3.18
CA CYS A 52 -11.64 1.22 -3.48
C CYS A 52 -13.16 1.21 -3.27
N PHE A 53 -13.85 0.10 -3.56
CA PHE A 53 -15.32 0.11 -3.72
C PHE A 53 -16.06 -0.98 -2.95
N SER A 54 -15.38 -1.94 -2.29
CA SER A 54 -16.06 -2.95 -1.50
C SER A 54 -16.34 -2.44 -0.07
N GLU A 55 -17.59 -2.13 0.25
CA GLU A 55 -18.01 -1.73 1.60
C GLU A 55 -17.64 -2.79 2.65
N LYS A 56 -17.85 -4.07 2.34
CA LYS A 56 -17.46 -5.19 3.21
C LYS A 56 -15.96 -5.21 3.50
N TYR A 57 -15.13 -4.85 2.51
CA TYR A 57 -13.68 -4.76 2.71
C TYR A 57 -13.30 -3.55 3.55
N LYS A 58 -13.90 -2.38 3.29
CA LYS A 58 -13.66 -1.13 4.02
C LYS A 58 -14.05 -1.24 5.50
N GLN A 59 -15.16 -1.94 5.80
CA GLN A 59 -15.54 -2.24 7.20
C GLN A 59 -14.49 -3.07 7.94
N LYS A 60 -13.87 -4.05 7.25
CA LYS A 60 -12.80 -4.89 7.83
C LYS A 60 -11.45 -4.16 7.89
N LYS A 61 -11.24 -3.19 7.02
CA LYS A 61 -9.99 -2.43 6.85
C LYS A 61 -10.29 -0.94 6.77
N PRO A 62 -10.53 -0.26 7.91
CA PRO A 62 -10.92 1.15 7.94
C PRO A 62 -9.93 2.11 7.26
N THR A 63 -8.66 1.75 7.17
CA THR A 63 -7.62 2.52 6.47
C THR A 63 -7.93 2.75 4.98
N TYR A 64 -8.83 1.92 4.40
CA TYR A 64 -9.30 2.04 3.01
C TYR A 64 -10.63 2.81 2.87
N LYS A 65 -11.18 3.39 3.96
CA LYS A 65 -12.50 4.05 3.95
C LYS A 65 -12.62 5.06 2.81
N ASP A 66 -11.64 5.95 2.65
CA ASP A 66 -11.64 7.05 1.68
C ASP A 66 -10.77 6.76 0.44
N VAL A 67 -10.34 5.50 0.27
CA VAL A 67 -9.52 5.11 -0.86
C VAL A 67 -10.37 4.98 -2.12
N THR A 68 -9.85 5.51 -3.23
CA THR A 68 -10.45 5.49 -4.56
C THR A 68 -9.39 5.21 -5.64
N CYS A 69 -9.81 5.12 -6.90
CA CYS A 69 -8.90 5.06 -8.04
C CYS A 69 -9.25 6.13 -9.08
N SER A 70 -8.33 6.39 -10.00
CA SER A 70 -8.57 7.26 -11.15
C SER A 70 -9.70 6.69 -12.02
N LYS A 71 -10.34 7.55 -12.82
CA LYS A 71 -11.43 7.12 -13.72
C LYS A 71 -10.93 6.16 -14.79
N GLU A 72 -9.73 6.35 -15.27
CA GLU A 72 -9.06 5.53 -16.27
C GLU A 72 -8.91 4.10 -15.77
N TRP A 73 -8.59 3.92 -14.50
CA TRP A 73 -8.41 2.60 -13.89
C TRP A 73 -9.71 1.85 -13.53
N LEU A 74 -10.85 2.44 -13.83
CA LEU A 74 -12.12 1.69 -13.89
C LEU A 74 -12.17 0.77 -15.11
N SER A 75 -11.45 1.07 -16.20
CA SER A 75 -11.19 0.19 -17.33
C SER A 75 -10.04 -0.77 -17.01
N MET A 76 -10.26 -2.06 -17.23
CA MET A 76 -9.21 -3.06 -17.05
C MET A 76 -8.08 -2.88 -18.08
N THR A 77 -8.43 -2.54 -19.32
CA THR A 77 -7.45 -2.30 -20.39
C THR A 77 -6.54 -1.14 -20.03
N SER A 78 -7.09 0.02 -19.66
CA SER A 78 -6.29 1.19 -19.28
C SER A 78 -5.42 0.93 -18.03
N PHE A 79 -5.96 0.19 -17.05
CA PHE A 79 -5.16 -0.23 -15.89
C PHE A 79 -3.94 -1.06 -16.32
N ILE A 80 -4.14 -2.08 -17.18
CA ILE A 80 -3.04 -2.95 -17.63
C ILE A 80 -2.02 -2.15 -18.43
N GLU A 81 -2.45 -1.30 -19.34
CA GLU A 81 -1.58 -0.43 -20.16
C GLU A 81 -0.66 0.42 -19.27
N ASP A 82 -1.21 1.05 -18.22
CA ASP A 82 -0.44 1.87 -17.30
C ASP A 82 0.50 1.03 -16.42
N VAL A 83 -0.01 -0.03 -15.75
CA VAL A 83 0.82 -0.79 -14.79
C VAL A 83 1.89 -1.63 -15.46
N SER A 84 1.69 -2.06 -16.71
CA SER A 84 2.69 -2.83 -17.47
C SER A 84 3.94 -2.02 -17.81
N GLN A 85 3.86 -0.70 -17.81
CA GLN A 85 4.99 0.21 -18.02
C GLN A 85 5.76 0.52 -16.72
N MET A 86 5.20 0.18 -15.57
CA MET A 86 5.84 0.47 -14.28
C MET A 86 7.00 -0.49 -14.02
N LYS A 87 8.13 0.02 -13.55
CA LYS A 87 9.27 -0.79 -13.11
C LYS A 87 8.83 -1.74 -11.99
N GLY A 88 9.18 -3.02 -12.11
CA GLY A 88 8.80 -4.06 -11.14
C GLY A 88 7.48 -4.78 -11.46
N TYR A 89 6.75 -4.37 -12.49
CA TYR A 89 5.59 -5.12 -12.97
C TYR A 89 5.96 -6.57 -13.31
N GLY A 90 5.12 -7.53 -12.91
CA GLY A 90 5.33 -8.95 -13.18
C GLY A 90 6.44 -9.61 -12.36
N VAL A 91 7.22 -8.87 -11.58
CA VAL A 91 8.29 -9.44 -10.76
C VAL A 91 7.69 -10.16 -9.55
N LYS A 92 8.03 -11.45 -9.38
CA LYS A 92 7.52 -12.27 -8.27
C LYS A 92 7.86 -11.64 -6.92
N GLY A 93 6.85 -11.49 -6.07
CA GLY A 93 7.02 -10.93 -4.72
C GLY A 93 6.99 -9.40 -4.67
N TRP A 94 6.75 -8.72 -5.80
CA TRP A 94 6.49 -7.29 -5.84
C TRP A 94 5.00 -6.99 -5.71
N GLN A 95 4.68 -5.85 -5.16
CA GLN A 95 3.31 -5.43 -4.86
C GLN A 95 3.07 -4.01 -5.33
N LEU A 96 1.88 -3.74 -5.85
CA LEU A 96 1.43 -2.39 -6.20
C LEU A 96 1.11 -1.63 -4.91
N ASP A 97 1.81 -0.54 -4.68
CA ASP A 97 1.63 0.37 -3.56
C ASP A 97 1.22 1.77 -4.05
N LYS A 98 0.44 2.49 -3.23
CA LYS A 98 -0.06 3.85 -3.53
C LYS A 98 0.42 4.90 -2.53
N ASP A 99 1.03 4.49 -1.41
CA ASP A 99 1.33 5.37 -0.27
C ASP A 99 2.80 5.77 -0.21
N ILE A 100 3.68 5.06 -0.92
CA ILE A 100 5.13 5.29 -0.86
C ILE A 100 5.52 6.61 -1.49
N LEU A 101 4.99 6.91 -2.69
CA LEU A 101 5.32 8.14 -3.41
C LEU A 101 4.70 9.37 -2.74
N VAL A 102 3.50 9.22 -2.19
CA VAL A 102 2.79 10.30 -1.49
C VAL A 102 2.21 9.73 -0.19
N LYS A 103 2.86 10.03 0.93
CA LYS A 103 2.45 9.53 2.25
C LYS A 103 1.00 9.90 2.55
N GLY A 104 0.19 8.89 2.92
CA GLY A 104 -1.23 9.08 3.24
C GLY A 104 -2.13 9.22 2.01
N ASN A 105 -1.62 8.99 0.82
CA ASN A 105 -2.39 9.05 -0.42
C ASN A 105 -3.61 8.10 -0.38
N LYS A 106 -4.73 8.55 -0.96
CA LYS A 106 -5.98 7.81 -1.06
C LYS A 106 -6.38 7.44 -2.49
N LEU A 107 -5.56 7.80 -3.48
CA LEU A 107 -5.86 7.61 -4.89
C LEU A 107 -4.94 6.54 -5.50
N TYR A 108 -5.52 5.51 -6.11
CA TYR A 108 -4.81 4.63 -7.03
C TYR A 108 -4.80 5.25 -8.42
N SER A 109 -3.63 5.57 -8.94
CA SER A 109 -3.43 6.07 -10.32
C SER A 109 -2.01 5.77 -10.77
N LYS A 110 -1.74 5.95 -12.07
CA LYS A 110 -0.39 5.80 -12.62
C LYS A 110 0.63 6.75 -12.00
N ASP A 111 0.19 7.93 -11.55
CA ASP A 111 1.08 8.97 -11.01
C ASP A 111 1.37 8.79 -9.51
N THR A 112 0.56 7.98 -8.81
CA THR A 112 0.65 7.79 -7.36
C THR A 112 1.04 6.36 -6.95
N CYS A 113 0.99 5.41 -7.88
CA CYS A 113 1.31 4.03 -7.61
C CYS A 113 2.69 3.63 -8.13
N CYS A 114 3.30 2.66 -7.45
CA CYS A 114 4.54 2.04 -7.87
C CYS A 114 4.56 0.56 -7.47
N PHE A 115 5.37 -0.26 -8.15
CA PHE A 115 5.65 -1.60 -7.67
C PHE A 115 6.88 -1.58 -6.77
N VAL A 116 6.79 -2.32 -5.67
CA VAL A 116 7.89 -2.48 -4.73
C VAL A 116 7.98 -3.91 -4.20
N PRO A 117 9.19 -4.38 -3.82
CA PRO A 117 9.35 -5.64 -3.11
C PRO A 117 8.48 -5.71 -1.86
N SER A 118 7.95 -6.88 -1.53
CA SER A 118 7.16 -7.08 -0.29
C SER A 118 7.91 -6.65 0.97
N GLU A 119 9.26 -6.75 0.98
CA GLU A 119 10.09 -6.26 2.08
C GLU A 119 9.93 -4.74 2.27
N VAL A 120 9.95 -3.97 1.17
CA VAL A 120 9.77 -2.50 1.19
C VAL A 120 8.34 -2.15 1.60
N ASN A 121 7.33 -2.77 1.00
CA ASN A 121 5.93 -2.52 1.32
C ASN A 121 5.63 -2.80 2.80
N ASN A 122 6.14 -3.91 3.34
CA ASN A 122 5.95 -4.28 4.75
C ASN A 122 6.61 -3.31 5.75
N LEU A 123 7.66 -2.58 5.33
CA LEU A 123 8.29 -1.56 6.19
C LEU A 123 7.33 -0.41 6.52
N LEU A 124 6.50 -0.03 5.56
CA LEU A 124 5.66 1.16 5.64
C LEU A 124 4.20 0.84 5.98
N THR A 125 3.85 -0.45 6.03
CA THR A 125 2.49 -0.88 6.38
C THR A 125 2.16 -0.52 7.83
N LYS A 126 1.15 0.33 8.01
CA LYS A 126 0.59 0.66 9.31
C LYS A 126 -0.21 -0.53 9.88
N ARG A 127 -0.09 -0.74 11.19
CA ARG A 127 -0.79 -1.82 11.93
C ARG A 127 -1.64 -1.24 13.05
N ASP A 128 -2.55 -0.33 12.70
CA ASP A 128 -3.37 0.41 13.67
C ASP A 128 -4.12 -0.50 14.65
N ASN A 129 -4.64 -1.65 14.18
CA ASN A 129 -5.34 -2.61 15.04
C ASN A 129 -4.43 -3.30 16.09
N ALA A 130 -3.11 -3.23 15.91
CA ALA A 130 -2.13 -3.77 16.88
C ALA A 130 -1.49 -2.68 17.72
N ARG A 131 -1.91 -1.42 17.55
CA ARG A 131 -1.42 -0.27 18.30
C ARG A 131 -2.08 -0.24 19.66
N GLY A 132 -1.26 -0.04 20.70
CA GLY A 132 -1.73 0.26 22.03
C GLY A 132 -2.00 1.76 22.23
N GLU A 133 -2.02 2.17 23.49
CA GLU A 133 -2.24 3.55 23.92
C GLU A 133 -1.08 4.51 23.55
N TYR A 134 0.12 3.95 23.28
CA TYR A 134 1.34 4.72 23.05
C TYR A 134 1.69 4.83 21.56
N PRO A 135 2.56 5.79 21.18
CA PRO A 135 3.06 5.93 19.82
C PRO A 135 3.62 4.62 19.24
N VAL A 136 3.72 4.55 17.91
CA VAL A 136 4.28 3.38 17.22
C VAL A 136 5.68 3.02 17.74
N GLY A 137 5.89 1.72 18.00
CA GLY A 137 7.16 1.20 18.52
C GLY A 137 7.42 1.42 20.01
N VAL A 138 6.48 2.08 20.73
CA VAL A 138 6.58 2.37 22.17
C VAL A 138 5.68 1.44 22.97
N HIS A 139 6.18 0.95 24.09
CA HIS A 139 5.46 0.11 25.04
C HIS A 139 5.80 0.52 26.48
N PHE A 140 4.84 0.48 27.39
CA PHE A 140 5.11 0.73 28.81
C PHE A 140 5.55 -0.56 29.52
N ASP A 141 6.69 -0.49 30.18
CA ASP A 141 7.23 -1.56 31.04
C ASP A 141 6.72 -1.34 32.48
N LYS A 142 5.69 -2.06 32.85
CA LYS A 142 5.06 -1.94 34.18
C LYS A 142 6.02 -2.28 35.32
N TYR A 143 6.98 -3.15 35.09
CA TYR A 143 7.94 -3.57 36.11
C TYR A 143 9.03 -2.53 36.36
N ALA A 144 9.47 -1.89 35.30
CA ALA A 144 10.50 -0.85 35.39
C ALA A 144 9.92 0.57 35.57
N GLY A 145 8.59 0.76 35.40
CA GLY A 145 7.94 2.07 35.42
C GLY A 145 8.42 3.01 34.27
N LYS A 146 8.85 2.42 33.13
CA LYS A 146 9.46 3.17 32.03
C LYS A 146 8.89 2.80 30.68
N PHE A 147 9.08 3.66 29.68
CA PHE A 147 8.69 3.42 28.30
C PHE A 147 9.83 2.71 27.54
N MET A 148 9.50 1.65 26.82
CA MET A 148 10.45 0.89 26.00
C MET A 148 10.23 1.21 24.52
N ALA A 149 11.31 1.49 23.81
CA ALA A 149 11.29 1.51 22.35
C ALA A 149 11.75 0.17 21.76
N LYS A 150 10.98 -0.36 20.79
CA LYS A 150 11.26 -1.63 20.11
C LYS A 150 11.01 -1.50 18.62
N LEU A 151 11.92 -2.06 17.81
CA LEU A 151 11.81 -2.08 16.35
C LEU A 151 11.93 -3.53 15.85
N LYS A 152 11.03 -3.94 14.95
CA LYS A 152 11.12 -5.23 14.28
C LYS A 152 11.99 -5.12 13.02
N ILE A 153 13.10 -5.86 12.99
CA ILE A 153 14.05 -5.93 11.87
C ILE A 153 14.16 -7.41 11.46
N ASN A 154 13.89 -7.73 10.18
CA ASN A 154 13.97 -9.09 9.65
C ASN A 154 13.25 -10.13 10.52
N GLY A 155 12.04 -9.80 10.96
CA GLY A 155 11.23 -10.68 11.80
C GLY A 155 11.63 -10.69 13.28
N LYS A 156 12.80 -10.19 13.66
CA LYS A 156 13.31 -10.14 15.04
C LYS A 156 13.05 -8.78 15.68
N THR A 157 12.65 -8.78 16.94
CA THR A 157 12.45 -7.55 17.72
C THR A 157 13.79 -7.09 18.30
N LYS A 158 14.20 -5.87 17.93
CA LYS A 158 15.35 -5.17 18.52
C LYS A 158 14.87 -4.23 19.62
N PHE A 159 15.43 -4.37 20.79
CA PHE A 159 15.23 -3.44 21.90
C PHE A 159 16.14 -2.22 21.70
N LEU A 160 15.57 -1.02 21.81
CA LEU A 160 16.29 0.25 21.55
C LEU A 160 16.60 1.01 22.84
N GLY A 161 15.91 0.74 23.94
CA GLY A 161 16.14 1.37 25.23
C GLY A 161 14.88 1.50 26.07
N ARG A 162 15.08 2.01 27.32
CA ARG A 162 14.05 2.46 28.26
C ARG A 162 14.19 3.95 28.50
N PHE A 163 13.06 4.65 28.53
CA PHE A 163 12.98 6.12 28.58
C PHE A 163 11.98 6.56 29.64
N ASN A 164 12.06 7.82 30.05
CA ASN A 164 11.18 8.35 31.08
C ASN A 164 9.84 8.86 30.51
N SER A 165 9.79 9.17 29.19
CA SER A 165 8.56 9.59 28.53
C SER A 165 8.29 8.76 27.25
N PRO A 166 7.03 8.68 26.79
CA PRO A 166 6.69 8.03 25.54
C PRO A 166 7.28 8.77 24.33
N GLU A 167 7.46 10.09 24.41
CA GLU A 167 8.05 10.91 23.34
C GLU A 167 9.53 10.59 23.15
N GLU A 168 10.32 10.46 24.22
CA GLU A 168 11.72 10.05 24.17
C GLU A 168 11.85 8.65 23.55
N ALA A 169 10.99 7.72 23.98
CA ALA A 169 10.96 6.36 23.43
C ALA A 169 10.59 6.36 21.93
N PHE A 170 9.61 7.18 21.56
CA PHE A 170 9.23 7.36 20.15
C PHE A 170 10.36 7.95 19.33
N PHE A 171 11.07 8.96 19.83
CA PHE A 171 12.20 9.56 19.11
C PHE A 171 13.31 8.52 18.83
N ALA A 172 13.63 7.68 19.81
CA ALA A 172 14.56 6.57 19.61
C ALA A 172 14.07 5.56 18.57
N TYR A 173 12.77 5.23 18.58
CA TYR A 173 12.14 4.39 17.56
C TYR A 173 12.19 5.04 16.18
N LYS A 174 11.77 6.31 16.04
CA LYS A 174 11.78 7.08 14.78
C LYS A 174 13.17 7.04 14.15
N THR A 175 14.19 7.44 14.89
CA THR A 175 15.57 7.46 14.42
C THR A 175 16.02 6.08 13.91
N ALA A 176 15.78 5.03 14.68
CA ALA A 176 16.15 3.67 14.29
C ALA A 176 15.35 3.15 13.08
N LYS A 177 14.05 3.49 13.00
CA LYS A 177 13.17 3.07 11.91
C LYS A 177 13.54 3.75 10.60
N GLU A 178 13.77 5.05 10.60
CA GLU A 178 14.20 5.80 9.41
C GLU A 178 15.58 5.35 8.92
N ALA A 179 16.53 5.11 9.82
CA ALA A 179 17.81 4.53 9.45
C ALA A 179 17.64 3.15 8.79
N TYR A 180 16.74 2.30 9.32
CA TYR A 180 16.49 0.99 8.75
C TYR A 180 15.77 1.07 7.38
N ILE A 181 14.84 2.01 7.19
CA ILE A 181 14.21 2.26 5.88
C ILE A 181 15.28 2.60 4.84
N LYS A 182 16.22 3.49 5.16
CA LYS A 182 17.33 3.87 4.27
C LYS A 182 18.23 2.68 3.92
N VAL A 183 18.54 1.80 4.89
CA VAL A 183 19.30 0.57 4.64
C VAL A 183 18.59 -0.34 3.65
N VAL A 184 17.26 -0.54 3.81
CA VAL A 184 16.49 -1.36 2.88
C VAL A 184 16.35 -0.67 1.52
N ALA A 185 16.13 0.65 1.47
CA ALA A 185 16.13 1.40 0.22
C ALA A 185 17.44 1.21 -0.56
N GLN A 186 18.58 1.33 0.13
CA GLN A 186 19.90 1.14 -0.47
C GLN A 186 20.12 -0.28 -0.98
N LYS A 187 19.62 -1.31 -0.27
CA LYS A 187 19.66 -2.71 -0.71
C LYS A 187 18.95 -2.92 -2.04
N TRP A 188 17.85 -2.21 -2.28
CA TRP A 188 17.00 -2.36 -3.46
C TRP A 188 17.22 -1.28 -4.52
N LYS A 189 18.18 -0.37 -4.34
CA LYS A 189 18.41 0.84 -5.15
C LYS A 189 18.37 0.57 -6.65
N ASP A 190 19.12 -0.40 -7.13
CA ASP A 190 19.27 -0.67 -8.58
C ASP A 190 18.00 -1.26 -9.22
N LEU A 191 17.13 -1.84 -8.40
CA LEU A 191 15.89 -2.47 -8.83
C LEU A 191 14.67 -1.56 -8.64
N LEU A 192 14.73 -0.59 -7.74
CA LEU A 192 13.64 0.37 -7.53
C LEU A 192 13.61 1.43 -8.65
N ASP A 193 12.42 2.01 -8.85
CA ASP A 193 12.33 3.27 -9.56
C ASP A 193 13.01 4.38 -8.75
N GLU A 194 13.64 5.34 -9.44
CA GLU A 194 14.35 6.45 -8.77
C GLU A 194 13.43 7.25 -7.84
N TRP A 195 12.20 7.50 -8.24
CA TRP A 195 11.21 8.21 -7.42
C TRP A 195 10.90 7.47 -6.13
N VAL A 196 10.77 6.13 -6.21
CA VAL A 196 10.55 5.27 -5.05
C VAL A 196 11.76 5.31 -4.12
N PHE A 197 12.96 5.20 -4.68
CA PHE A 197 14.19 5.28 -3.91
C PHE A 197 14.30 6.61 -3.15
N GLN A 198 14.06 7.74 -3.82
CA GLN A 198 14.09 9.06 -3.19
C GLN A 198 13.01 9.23 -2.12
N ALA A 199 11.79 8.74 -2.37
CA ALA A 199 10.72 8.75 -1.37
C ALA A 199 11.10 7.97 -0.10
N LEU A 200 11.75 6.81 -0.24
CA LEU A 200 12.23 6.02 0.89
C LEU A 200 13.39 6.70 1.62
N MET A 201 14.32 7.34 0.90
CA MET A 201 15.47 8.04 1.50
C MET A 201 15.05 9.28 2.28
N SER A 202 13.94 9.92 1.90
CA SER A 202 13.36 11.09 2.57
C SER A 202 12.19 10.75 3.51
N TYR A 203 11.88 9.45 3.70
CA TYR A 203 10.72 9.05 4.50
C TYR A 203 10.89 9.44 5.96
N GLU A 204 9.88 10.12 6.49
CA GLU A 204 9.79 10.51 7.90
C GLU A 204 8.68 9.73 8.61
N VAL A 205 9.05 9.18 9.77
CA VAL A 205 8.10 8.52 10.67
C VAL A 205 7.43 9.58 11.54
N ALA A 206 6.10 9.63 11.49
CA ALA A 206 5.31 10.52 12.34
C ALA A 206 4.81 9.78 13.59
N ILE A 207 4.50 10.54 14.64
CA ILE A 207 4.08 9.97 15.93
C ILE A 207 2.71 9.25 15.83
N ASP A 208 1.93 9.65 14.86
CA ASP A 208 0.59 9.12 14.53
C ASP A 208 0.60 8.07 13.39
N ASP A 209 1.80 7.63 12.96
CA ASP A 209 1.96 6.58 11.94
C ASP A 209 1.46 5.21 12.37
#